data_5e22d6ccd7de74086573fe802967f91d
#
_entry.id   5e22d6ccd7de74086573fe802967f91d
#
_cell.length_a   1.000
_cell.length_b   1.000
_cell.length_c   1.000
_cell.angle_alpha   90.00
_cell.angle_beta   90.00
_cell.angle_gamma   90.00
#
_symmetry.space_group_name_H-M   'P 1'
#
loop_
_entity.id
_entity.type
_entity.pdbx_description
1 polymer ?
#
loop_
_entity_poly.entity_id
_entity_poly.type
_entity_poly.pdbx_seq_one_letter_code
_entity_poly.pdbx_strand_id
1 'polypeptide(L)'
;VMTITMNRPDRLNAWTYQMGAELQQAIESGNDDPDVNVFVLTGAGRGFCAGADIKDLFKNQADSGDDGSNERPARDWVGLVRRAKPMIAAVNGAAVGVGLTQILPCDYIMASPDAKFSARFVKMGVVPELASSYYLVARAGFGLANRIMLTGETLDAAEAQRIGLVDELVPDAHSLLPRAIQLAKQIGENPPGALSAVKELVTANMAEPDIKEVQRREMAGLADAYKSREHHAAIDAFLEK
;
A
#
# COMPACT_ATOMS: atom_id res chain seq x y z
N VAL A 1 3.15 12.47 10.78
CA VAL A 1 3.25 11.10 10.28
C VAL A 1 2.52 10.16 11.22
N MET A 2 1.67 9.30 10.70
CA MET A 2 0.97 8.26 11.46
C MET A 2 1.55 6.89 11.10
N THR A 3 2.02 6.14 12.11
CA THR A 3 2.48 4.76 11.93
C THR A 3 1.37 3.79 12.32
N ILE A 4 0.96 2.94 11.39
CA ILE A 4 -0.02 1.86 11.59
C ILE A 4 0.75 0.54 11.70
N THR A 5 0.60 -0.15 12.82
CA THR A 5 1.33 -1.40 13.09
C THR A 5 0.37 -2.57 13.24
N MET A 6 0.43 -3.54 12.34
CA MET A 6 -0.25 -4.83 12.53
C MET A 6 0.38 -5.54 13.71
N ASN A 7 -0.40 -5.84 14.76
CA ASN A 7 0.13 -6.28 16.05
C ASN A 7 -0.42 -7.64 16.50
N ARG A 8 -0.10 -8.68 15.74
CA ARG A 8 -0.30 -10.10 16.08
C ARG A 8 1.02 -10.88 15.87
N PRO A 9 2.14 -10.50 16.54
CA PRO A 9 3.48 -11.03 16.23
C PRO A 9 3.59 -12.55 16.39
N ASP A 10 2.87 -13.15 17.35
CA ASP A 10 2.83 -14.61 17.59
C ASP A 10 2.19 -15.38 16.42
N ARG A 11 1.47 -14.71 15.56
CA ARG A 11 0.84 -15.24 14.33
C ARG A 11 1.45 -14.65 13.07
N LEU A 12 2.65 -14.07 13.15
CA LEU A 12 3.29 -13.35 12.05
C LEU A 12 2.35 -12.33 11.38
N ASN A 13 1.50 -11.69 12.18
CA ASN A 13 0.50 -10.71 11.75
C ASN A 13 -0.47 -11.27 10.69
N ALA A 14 -0.81 -12.58 10.78
CA ALA A 14 -1.79 -13.19 9.88
C ALA A 14 -3.10 -12.41 9.93
N TRP A 15 -3.63 -12.11 8.73
CA TRP A 15 -4.76 -11.23 8.53
C TRP A 15 -6.06 -11.85 9.01
N THR A 16 -6.87 -11.08 9.72
CA THR A 16 -8.23 -11.42 10.15
C THR A 16 -9.21 -10.34 9.71
N TYR A 17 -10.51 -10.64 9.72
CA TYR A 17 -11.55 -9.65 9.44
C TYR A 17 -11.52 -8.49 10.45
N GLN A 18 -11.19 -8.75 11.71
CA GLN A 18 -11.00 -7.73 12.73
C GLN A 18 -9.84 -6.81 12.38
N MET A 19 -8.66 -7.38 12.06
CA MET A 19 -7.49 -6.59 11.63
C MET A 19 -7.82 -5.72 10.42
N GLY A 20 -8.54 -6.26 9.42
CA GLY A 20 -8.97 -5.50 8.26
C GLY A 20 -9.88 -4.31 8.61
N ALA A 21 -10.78 -4.49 9.59
CA ALA A 21 -11.63 -3.41 10.09
C ALA A 21 -10.85 -2.34 10.84
N GLU A 22 -9.91 -2.75 11.70
CA GLU A 22 -9.05 -1.84 12.47
C GLU A 22 -8.11 -1.06 11.57
N LEU A 23 -7.53 -1.69 10.53
CA LEU A 23 -6.72 -1.00 9.52
C LEU A 23 -7.53 0.06 8.77
N GLN A 24 -8.74 -0.29 8.33
CA GLN A 24 -9.64 0.67 7.69
C GLN A 24 -9.93 1.86 8.59
N GLN A 25 -10.34 1.60 9.83
CA GLN A 25 -10.64 2.65 10.81
C GLN A 25 -9.43 3.55 11.09
N ALA A 26 -8.22 2.97 11.21
CA ALA A 26 -6.99 3.73 11.43
C ALA A 26 -6.68 4.65 10.26
N ILE A 27 -6.85 4.18 9.01
CA ILE A 27 -6.63 4.99 7.80
C ILE A 27 -7.68 6.11 7.72
N GLU A 28 -8.96 5.80 7.93
CA GLU A 28 -10.03 6.79 7.91
C GLU A 28 -9.82 7.88 8.97
N SER A 29 -9.54 7.48 10.22
CA SER A 29 -9.24 8.43 11.30
C SER A 29 -8.03 9.31 11.01
N GLY A 30 -6.95 8.74 10.45
CA GLY A 30 -5.77 9.51 10.09
C GLY A 30 -5.98 10.41 8.87
N ASN A 31 -6.91 10.08 7.96
CA ASN A 31 -7.30 10.97 6.87
C ASN A 31 -8.03 12.22 7.38
N ASP A 32 -8.84 12.07 8.43
CA ASP A 32 -9.59 13.16 9.02
C ASP A 32 -8.72 14.02 9.97
N ASP A 33 -7.58 13.51 10.42
CA ASP A 33 -6.67 14.20 11.33
C ASP A 33 -5.76 15.18 10.55
N PRO A 34 -5.87 16.52 10.79
CA PRO A 34 -5.03 17.51 10.10
C PRO A 34 -3.54 17.41 10.46
N ASP A 35 -3.16 16.79 11.56
CA ASP A 35 -1.76 16.61 11.96
C ASP A 35 -1.09 15.40 11.28
N VAL A 36 -1.86 14.59 10.55
CA VAL A 36 -1.36 13.46 9.77
C VAL A 36 -1.24 13.86 8.30
N ASN A 37 -0.04 13.81 7.74
CA ASN A 37 0.21 14.07 6.31
C ASN A 37 0.54 12.80 5.53
N VAL A 38 1.14 11.79 6.19
CA VAL A 38 1.62 10.55 5.56
C VAL A 38 1.44 9.38 6.52
N PHE A 39 1.08 8.22 5.98
CA PHE A 39 1.01 6.95 6.68
C PHE A 39 2.27 6.11 6.48
N VAL A 40 2.66 5.37 7.51
CA VAL A 40 3.63 4.27 7.44
C VAL A 40 2.95 3.01 7.97
N LEU A 41 2.80 1.98 7.12
CA LEU A 41 2.23 0.68 7.48
C LEU A 41 3.35 -0.33 7.70
N THR A 42 3.35 -1.01 8.86
CA THR A 42 4.35 -2.03 9.19
C THR A 42 3.76 -3.16 10.04
N GLY A 43 4.57 -4.19 10.34
CA GLY A 43 4.19 -5.31 11.19
C GLY A 43 5.03 -5.37 12.48
N ALA A 44 4.42 -5.73 13.60
CA ALA A 44 5.13 -6.01 14.83
C ALA A 44 5.90 -7.33 14.76
N GLY A 45 7.05 -7.41 15.39
CA GLY A 45 7.88 -8.61 15.46
C GLY A 45 8.57 -8.96 14.16
N ARG A 46 8.75 -10.27 13.88
CA ARG A 46 9.58 -10.77 12.77
C ARG A 46 8.88 -10.89 11.42
N GLY A 47 7.56 -10.71 11.35
CA GLY A 47 6.76 -10.82 10.12
C GLY A 47 6.04 -9.53 9.79
N PHE A 48 5.87 -9.25 8.51
CA PHE A 48 4.98 -8.17 8.09
C PHE A 48 3.53 -8.65 8.15
N CYS A 49 3.13 -9.60 7.30
CA CYS A 49 1.84 -10.29 7.33
C CYS A 49 1.96 -11.61 6.55
N ALA A 50 1.83 -12.73 7.23
CA ALA A 50 2.04 -14.07 6.66
C ALA A 50 0.87 -14.59 5.81
N GLY A 51 -0.12 -13.75 5.49
CA GLY A 51 -1.31 -14.12 4.75
C GLY A 51 -2.54 -14.18 5.63
N ALA A 52 -3.64 -14.71 5.10
CA ALA A 52 -4.88 -14.85 5.83
C ALA A 52 -4.76 -15.89 6.97
N ASP A 53 -5.35 -15.58 8.13
CA ASP A 53 -5.48 -16.55 9.22
C ASP A 53 -6.56 -17.57 8.86
N ILE A 54 -6.13 -18.74 8.37
CA ILE A 54 -7.03 -19.80 7.89
C ILE A 54 -8.03 -20.25 8.95
N LYS A 55 -7.60 -20.27 10.23
CA LYS A 55 -8.49 -20.66 11.34
C LYS A 55 -9.60 -19.64 11.57
N ASP A 56 -9.26 -18.34 11.47
CA ASP A 56 -10.23 -17.25 11.59
C ASP A 56 -11.21 -17.26 10.41
N LEU A 57 -10.73 -17.50 9.20
CA LEU A 57 -11.56 -17.61 8.00
C LEU A 57 -12.55 -18.76 8.10
N PHE A 58 -12.10 -19.98 8.44
CA PHE A 58 -12.99 -21.14 8.58
C PHE A 58 -14.00 -20.99 9.73
N LYS A 59 -13.59 -20.39 10.85
CA LYS A 59 -14.50 -20.10 11.95
C LYS A 59 -15.61 -19.14 11.50
N ASN A 60 -15.25 -18.05 10.83
CA ASN A 60 -16.23 -17.10 10.31
C ASN A 60 -17.17 -17.72 9.26
N GLN A 61 -16.67 -18.63 8.41
CA GLN A 61 -17.50 -19.36 7.46
C GLN A 61 -18.48 -20.29 8.19
N ALA A 62 -18.01 -21.03 9.20
CA ALA A 62 -18.87 -21.94 9.98
C ALA A 62 -19.91 -21.16 10.78
N ASP A 63 -19.55 -20.08 11.44
CA ASP A 63 -20.46 -19.28 12.29
C ASP A 63 -21.48 -18.49 11.43
N SER A 64 -21.16 -18.11 10.19
CA SER A 64 -22.07 -17.39 9.29
C SER A 64 -22.97 -18.30 8.46
N GLY A 65 -22.71 -19.63 8.42
CA GLY A 65 -23.36 -20.55 7.49
C GLY A 65 -23.10 -20.21 6.03
N ASP A 66 -22.07 -19.35 5.76
CA ASP A 66 -21.72 -18.85 4.45
C ASP A 66 -20.78 -19.87 3.77
N ASP A 67 -21.28 -20.50 2.72
CA ASP A 67 -20.49 -21.41 1.87
C ASP A 67 -19.52 -20.69 0.92
N GLY A 68 -19.37 -19.37 1.08
CA GLY A 68 -18.57 -18.50 0.20
C GLY A 68 -19.33 -18.01 -1.03
N SER A 69 -20.62 -18.38 -1.16
CA SER A 69 -21.47 -17.95 -2.28
C SER A 69 -22.12 -16.57 -2.05
N ASN A 70 -22.19 -16.13 -0.78
CA ASN A 70 -22.71 -14.79 -0.47
C ASN A 70 -21.68 -13.73 -0.82
N GLU A 71 -22.06 -12.81 -1.68
CA GLU A 71 -21.32 -11.57 -1.93
C GLU A 71 -21.22 -10.77 -0.63
N ARG A 72 -20.16 -11.01 0.14
CA ARG A 72 -19.79 -10.04 1.18
C ARG A 72 -19.42 -8.76 0.43
N PRO A 73 -19.96 -7.58 0.82
CA PRO A 73 -19.53 -6.35 0.21
C PRO A 73 -18.01 -6.29 0.32
N ALA A 74 -17.34 -6.45 -0.82
CA ALA A 74 -15.90 -6.37 -0.89
C ALA A 74 -15.50 -5.00 -0.32
N ARG A 75 -14.80 -5.00 0.81
CA ARG A 75 -14.24 -3.75 1.31
C ARG A 75 -13.32 -3.23 0.22
N ASP A 76 -13.59 -2.04 -0.27
CA ASP A 76 -12.77 -1.38 -1.29
C ASP A 76 -11.43 -0.95 -0.68
N TRP A 77 -10.58 -1.93 -0.35
CA TRP A 77 -9.25 -1.70 0.21
C TRP A 77 -8.39 -0.87 -0.74
N VAL A 78 -8.42 -1.20 -2.03
CA VAL A 78 -7.63 -0.50 -3.04
C VAL A 78 -8.05 0.97 -3.13
N GLY A 79 -9.35 1.22 -3.23
CA GLY A 79 -9.87 2.58 -3.23
C GLY A 79 -9.59 3.31 -1.91
N LEU A 80 -9.67 2.63 -0.76
CA LEU A 80 -9.31 3.21 0.53
C LEU A 80 -7.85 3.69 0.52
N VAL A 81 -6.90 2.83 0.15
CA VAL A 81 -5.48 3.17 0.10
C VAL A 81 -5.20 4.26 -0.94
N ARG A 82 -5.86 4.19 -2.12
CA ARG A 82 -5.61 5.17 -3.19
C ARG A 82 -6.22 6.54 -2.91
N ARG A 83 -7.31 6.63 -2.15
CA ARG A 83 -7.91 7.90 -1.69
C ARG A 83 -7.29 8.43 -0.38
N ALA A 84 -6.53 7.59 0.33
CA ALA A 84 -5.85 8.00 1.56
C ALA A 84 -4.71 8.99 1.27
N LYS A 85 -4.28 9.72 2.31
CA LYS A 85 -3.01 10.45 2.32
C LYS A 85 -1.87 9.52 1.90
N PRO A 86 -0.72 10.02 1.41
CA PRO A 86 0.39 9.18 0.98
C PRO A 86 0.72 8.07 1.99
N MET A 87 0.98 6.85 1.49
CA MET A 87 1.19 5.67 2.33
C MET A 87 2.46 4.92 1.92
N ILE A 88 3.35 4.71 2.88
CA ILE A 88 4.57 3.91 2.74
C ILE A 88 4.35 2.57 3.43
N ALA A 89 4.57 1.46 2.72
CA ALA A 89 4.65 0.14 3.33
C ALA A 89 6.09 -0.14 3.75
N ALA A 90 6.32 -0.32 5.05
CA ALA A 90 7.62 -0.70 5.63
C ALA A 90 7.61 -2.19 5.98
N VAL A 91 8.09 -3.02 5.05
CA VAL A 91 7.99 -4.48 5.11
C VAL A 91 9.15 -5.07 5.89
N ASN A 92 8.91 -5.41 7.15
CA ASN A 92 9.91 -5.88 8.11
C ASN A 92 10.17 -7.40 8.07
N GLY A 93 9.41 -8.16 7.27
CA GLY A 93 9.52 -9.62 7.23
C GLY A 93 8.62 -10.22 6.16
N ALA A 94 8.09 -11.42 6.40
CA ALA A 94 7.24 -12.11 5.43
C ALA A 94 5.97 -11.33 5.10
N ALA A 95 5.73 -11.08 3.80
CA ALA A 95 4.54 -10.51 3.19
C ALA A 95 3.98 -11.53 2.17
N VAL A 96 2.96 -12.30 2.57
CA VAL A 96 2.48 -13.46 1.82
C VAL A 96 0.98 -13.36 1.57
N GLY A 97 0.51 -13.74 0.38
CA GLY A 97 -0.91 -13.68 0.01
C GLY A 97 -1.46 -12.27 0.22
N VAL A 98 -2.53 -12.11 1.04
CA VAL A 98 -3.08 -10.80 1.40
C VAL A 98 -2.04 -9.87 2.03
N GLY A 99 -1.02 -10.41 2.71
CA GLY A 99 0.09 -9.62 3.24
C GLY A 99 0.91 -8.92 2.15
N LEU A 100 1.03 -9.53 0.97
CA LEU A 100 1.63 -8.90 -0.20
C LEU A 100 0.61 -8.01 -0.93
N THR A 101 -0.59 -8.52 -1.20
CA THR A 101 -1.53 -7.81 -2.08
C THR A 101 -2.06 -6.52 -1.47
N GLN A 102 -2.20 -6.44 -0.14
CA GLN A 102 -2.65 -5.23 0.55
C GLN A 102 -1.69 -4.04 0.42
N ILE A 103 -0.39 -4.27 0.17
CA ILE A 103 0.61 -3.20 0.05
C ILE A 103 0.88 -2.77 -1.39
N LEU A 104 0.47 -3.55 -2.37
CA LEU A 104 0.69 -3.21 -3.78
C LEU A 104 0.11 -1.84 -4.19
N PRO A 105 -1.06 -1.40 -3.68
CA PRO A 105 -1.59 -0.07 -3.96
C PRO A 105 -0.94 1.06 -3.12
N CYS A 106 0.00 0.77 -2.21
CA CYS A 106 0.74 1.81 -1.48
C CYS A 106 1.60 2.64 -2.44
N ASP A 107 1.87 3.89 -2.05
CA ASP A 107 2.63 4.82 -2.87
C ASP A 107 4.12 4.47 -2.92
N TYR A 108 4.64 3.85 -1.87
CA TYR A 108 6.04 3.41 -1.78
C TYR A 108 6.15 2.14 -0.95
N ILE A 109 6.97 1.19 -1.38
CA ILE A 109 7.23 -0.07 -0.67
C ILE A 109 8.72 -0.13 -0.32
N MET A 110 9.00 -0.14 0.96
CA MET A 110 10.34 -0.25 1.53
C MET A 110 10.47 -1.58 2.26
N ALA A 111 11.62 -2.24 2.18
CA ALA A 111 11.82 -3.55 2.79
C ALA A 111 13.09 -3.65 3.62
N SER A 112 13.06 -4.49 4.66
CA SER A 112 14.27 -4.98 5.32
C SER A 112 14.91 -6.12 4.51
N PRO A 113 16.20 -6.42 4.70
CA PRO A 113 16.86 -7.54 4.02
C PRO A 113 16.22 -8.92 4.31
N ASP A 114 15.56 -9.06 5.47
CA ASP A 114 14.90 -10.29 5.87
C ASP A 114 13.50 -10.47 5.28
N ALA A 115 12.98 -9.45 4.58
CA ALA A 115 11.65 -9.51 3.99
C ALA A 115 11.55 -10.58 2.89
N LYS A 116 10.39 -11.23 2.84
CA LYS A 116 10.06 -12.25 1.84
C LYS A 116 8.69 -11.95 1.25
N PHE A 117 8.56 -12.10 -0.05
CA PHE A 117 7.34 -11.75 -0.79
C PHE A 117 6.83 -12.98 -1.54
N SER A 118 5.53 -13.28 -1.44
CA SER A 118 4.96 -14.42 -2.15
C SER A 118 3.48 -14.23 -2.46
N ALA A 119 3.11 -14.38 -3.75
CA ALA A 119 1.73 -14.44 -4.23
C ALA A 119 1.24 -15.90 -4.27
N ARG A 120 1.14 -16.58 -3.11
CA ARG A 120 0.92 -18.03 -3.00
C ARG A 120 -0.51 -18.50 -3.32
N PHE A 121 -1.36 -17.69 -3.87
CA PHE A 121 -2.78 -18.01 -4.13
C PHE A 121 -2.95 -19.31 -4.92
N VAL A 122 -2.21 -19.48 -6.02
CA VAL A 122 -2.27 -20.67 -6.87
C VAL A 122 -1.93 -21.97 -6.11
N LYS A 123 -1.03 -21.92 -5.11
CA LYS A 123 -0.69 -23.08 -4.27
C LYS A 123 -1.80 -23.48 -3.32
N MET A 124 -2.75 -22.59 -3.08
CA MET A 124 -3.96 -22.83 -2.27
C MET A 124 -5.19 -23.09 -3.14
N GLY A 125 -5.03 -23.20 -4.47
CA GLY A 125 -6.13 -23.40 -5.41
C GLY A 125 -7.08 -22.21 -5.55
N VAL A 126 -6.60 -21.00 -5.20
CA VAL A 126 -7.38 -19.75 -5.28
C VAL A 126 -6.69 -18.74 -6.20
N VAL A 127 -7.41 -17.68 -6.54
CA VAL A 127 -6.93 -16.60 -7.40
C VAL A 127 -6.49 -15.39 -6.57
N PRO A 128 -5.64 -14.51 -7.12
CA PRO A 128 -5.23 -13.27 -6.46
C PRO A 128 -6.39 -12.29 -6.30
N GLU A 129 -6.27 -11.41 -5.30
CA GLU A 129 -7.26 -10.42 -4.87
C GLU A 129 -6.68 -9.00 -4.82
N LEU A 130 -7.49 -8.01 -4.39
CA LEU A 130 -7.10 -6.62 -4.17
C LEU A 130 -6.41 -5.99 -5.40
N ALA A 131 -6.92 -6.27 -6.60
CA ALA A 131 -6.36 -5.82 -7.87
C ALA A 131 -4.86 -6.12 -8.04
N SER A 132 -4.35 -7.14 -7.34
CA SER A 132 -2.92 -7.48 -7.36
C SER A 132 -2.43 -7.91 -8.74
N SER A 133 -3.28 -8.52 -9.58
CA SER A 133 -2.94 -8.83 -10.98
C SER A 133 -2.65 -7.58 -11.81
N TYR A 134 -3.25 -6.45 -11.47
CA TYR A 134 -2.96 -5.16 -12.09
C TYR A 134 -1.69 -4.52 -11.50
N TYR A 135 -1.64 -4.34 -10.18
CA TYR A 135 -0.53 -3.65 -9.53
C TYR A 135 0.80 -4.38 -9.63
N LEU A 136 0.80 -5.72 -9.56
CA LEU A 136 2.03 -6.49 -9.70
C LEU A 136 2.58 -6.38 -11.14
N VAL A 137 1.70 -6.36 -12.14
CA VAL A 137 2.10 -6.10 -13.53
C VAL A 137 2.66 -4.69 -13.70
N ALA A 138 2.03 -3.69 -13.08
CA ALA A 138 2.49 -2.31 -13.14
C ALA A 138 3.87 -2.11 -12.49
N ARG A 139 4.17 -2.84 -11.40
CA ARG A 139 5.46 -2.75 -10.69
C ARG A 139 6.55 -3.60 -11.34
N ALA A 140 6.27 -4.88 -11.63
CA ALA A 140 7.29 -5.84 -12.05
C ALA A 140 7.28 -6.14 -13.57
N GLY A 141 6.28 -5.64 -14.29
CA GLY A 141 6.05 -5.97 -15.69
C GLY A 141 5.37 -7.32 -15.90
N PHE A 142 4.80 -7.52 -17.10
CA PHE A 142 3.89 -8.64 -17.40
C PHE A 142 4.53 -10.02 -17.16
N GLY A 143 5.75 -10.25 -17.65
CA GLY A 143 6.40 -11.58 -17.57
C GLY A 143 6.73 -11.99 -16.14
N LEU A 144 7.32 -11.09 -15.35
CA LEU A 144 7.69 -11.37 -13.96
C LEU A 144 6.45 -11.50 -13.07
N ALA A 145 5.44 -10.67 -13.27
CA ALA A 145 4.18 -10.77 -12.54
C ALA A 145 3.50 -12.13 -12.77
N ASN A 146 3.43 -12.60 -14.03
CA ASN A 146 2.91 -13.93 -14.35
C ASN A 146 3.74 -15.04 -13.70
N ARG A 147 5.07 -14.98 -13.77
CA ARG A 147 5.95 -15.97 -13.13
C ARG A 147 5.63 -16.05 -11.63
N ILE A 148 5.60 -14.92 -10.91
CA ILE A 148 5.34 -14.86 -9.47
C ILE A 148 3.96 -15.42 -9.12
N MET A 149 2.93 -15.04 -9.89
CA MET A 149 1.55 -15.46 -9.63
C MET A 149 1.30 -16.93 -10.00
N LEU A 150 1.85 -17.41 -11.12
CA LEU A 150 1.63 -18.77 -11.60
C LEU A 150 2.47 -19.82 -10.88
N THR A 151 3.65 -19.45 -10.40
CA THR A 151 4.49 -20.36 -9.60
C THR A 151 4.18 -20.32 -8.11
N GLY A 152 3.68 -19.17 -7.61
CA GLY A 152 3.52 -18.91 -6.19
C GLY A 152 4.87 -19.01 -5.43
N GLU A 153 5.97 -18.70 -6.12
CA GLU A 153 7.32 -18.69 -5.53
C GLU A 153 7.45 -17.64 -4.44
N THR A 154 8.52 -17.73 -3.68
CA THR A 154 8.89 -16.74 -2.68
C THR A 154 10.13 -16.00 -3.16
N LEU A 155 10.03 -14.68 -3.24
CA LEU A 155 11.13 -13.79 -3.55
C LEU A 155 11.79 -13.33 -2.25
N ASP A 156 13.10 -13.18 -2.26
CA ASP A 156 13.80 -12.41 -1.24
C ASP A 156 13.72 -10.90 -1.51
N ALA A 157 14.17 -10.10 -0.55
CA ALA A 157 14.08 -8.66 -0.62
C ALA A 157 14.93 -8.07 -1.77
N ALA A 158 16.10 -8.65 -2.04
CA ALA A 158 16.99 -8.19 -3.09
C ALA A 158 16.38 -8.43 -4.49
N GLU A 159 15.81 -9.63 -4.71
CA GLU A 159 15.11 -9.92 -5.97
C GLU A 159 13.85 -9.08 -6.12
N ALA A 160 13.09 -8.87 -5.04
CA ALA A 160 11.91 -8.01 -5.04
C ALA A 160 12.26 -6.56 -5.42
N GLN A 161 13.39 -6.03 -4.93
CA GLN A 161 13.88 -4.72 -5.34
C GLN A 161 14.34 -4.72 -6.80
N ARG A 162 15.12 -5.72 -7.20
CA ARG A 162 15.64 -5.81 -8.58
C ARG A 162 14.54 -5.78 -9.65
N ILE A 163 13.38 -6.36 -9.35
CA ILE A 163 12.24 -6.40 -10.28
C ILE A 163 11.27 -5.24 -10.14
N GLY A 164 11.50 -4.31 -9.23
CA GLY A 164 10.64 -3.13 -9.01
C GLY A 164 9.40 -3.39 -8.14
N LEU A 165 9.29 -4.57 -7.51
CA LEU A 165 8.24 -4.83 -6.52
C LEU A 165 8.48 -4.02 -5.23
N VAL A 166 9.72 -3.89 -4.82
CA VAL A 166 10.19 -3.06 -3.71
C VAL A 166 10.93 -1.86 -4.26
N ASP A 167 10.58 -0.68 -3.80
CA ASP A 167 11.16 0.58 -4.27
C ASP A 167 12.51 0.88 -3.57
N GLU A 168 12.64 0.53 -2.28
CA GLU A 168 13.88 0.72 -1.51
C GLU A 168 14.14 -0.45 -0.58
N LEU A 169 15.39 -0.97 -0.59
CA LEU A 169 15.88 -1.96 0.35
C LEU A 169 16.82 -1.26 1.34
N VAL A 170 16.52 -1.34 2.63
CA VAL A 170 17.37 -0.78 3.67
C VAL A 170 18.55 -1.73 4.01
N PRO A 171 19.66 -1.21 4.58
CA PRO A 171 20.85 -2.04 4.85
C PRO A 171 20.63 -3.10 5.94
N ASP A 172 19.74 -2.84 6.90
CA ASP A 172 19.40 -3.74 8.01
C ASP A 172 17.97 -3.52 8.52
N ALA A 173 17.46 -4.48 9.30
CA ALA A 173 16.09 -4.45 9.81
C ALA A 173 15.80 -3.26 10.77
N HIS A 174 16.82 -2.81 11.51
CA HIS A 174 16.66 -1.71 12.48
C HIS A 174 16.51 -0.37 11.77
N SER A 175 17.07 -0.23 10.58
CA SER A 175 17.01 0.99 9.75
C SER A 175 15.65 1.18 9.08
N LEU A 176 14.81 0.13 8.96
CA LEU A 176 13.58 0.17 8.14
C LEU A 176 12.60 1.24 8.60
N LEU A 177 12.13 1.14 9.84
CA LEU A 177 11.10 2.08 10.34
C LEU A 177 11.63 3.51 10.45
N PRO A 178 12.84 3.77 10.98
CA PRO A 178 13.44 5.11 10.94
C PRO A 178 13.53 5.70 9.53
N ARG A 179 13.94 4.91 8.53
CA ARG A 179 14.06 5.36 7.14
C ARG A 179 12.68 5.65 6.53
N ALA A 180 11.68 4.81 6.78
CA ALA A 180 10.32 5.03 6.34
C ALA A 180 9.71 6.31 6.93
N ILE A 181 9.93 6.56 8.22
CA ILE A 181 9.50 7.80 8.89
C ILE A 181 10.24 9.01 8.32
N GLN A 182 11.53 8.90 8.03
CA GLN A 182 12.31 9.97 7.40
C GLN A 182 11.71 10.36 6.04
N LEU A 183 11.44 9.38 5.17
CA LEU A 183 10.81 9.63 3.87
C LEU A 183 9.39 10.19 4.04
N ALA A 184 8.62 9.66 4.99
CA ALA A 184 7.28 10.17 5.29
C ALA A 184 7.29 11.64 5.75
N LYS A 185 8.28 12.04 6.55
CA LYS A 185 8.46 13.46 6.94
C LYS A 185 8.80 14.31 5.74
N GLN A 186 9.74 13.88 4.90
CA GLN A 186 10.12 14.59 3.68
C GLN A 186 8.93 14.79 2.73
N ILE A 187 8.08 13.77 2.55
CA ILE A 187 6.84 13.90 1.78
C ILE A 187 5.90 14.88 2.46
N GLY A 188 5.71 14.76 3.78
CA GLY A 188 4.79 15.56 4.57
C GLY A 188 5.18 17.03 4.77
N GLU A 189 6.39 17.45 4.35
CA GLU A 189 6.81 18.85 4.26
C GLU A 189 6.13 19.59 3.10
N ASN A 190 5.57 18.84 2.14
CA ASN A 190 4.86 19.43 1.01
C ASN A 190 3.40 19.75 1.35
N PRO A 191 2.77 20.71 0.66
CA PRO A 191 1.39 21.09 0.87
C PRO A 191 0.43 19.89 0.73
N PRO A 192 -0.44 19.61 1.72
CA PRO A 192 -1.32 18.45 1.71
C PRO A 192 -2.25 18.38 0.51
N GLY A 193 -2.78 19.52 0.05
CA GLY A 193 -3.63 19.60 -1.13
C GLY A 193 -2.89 19.16 -2.41
N ALA A 194 -1.63 19.57 -2.56
CA ALA A 194 -0.80 19.15 -3.69
C ALA A 194 -0.47 17.66 -3.65
N LEU A 195 -0.16 17.11 -2.46
CA LEU A 195 0.07 15.68 -2.30
C LEU A 195 -1.15 14.85 -2.70
N SER A 196 -2.35 15.25 -2.25
CA SER A 196 -3.60 14.57 -2.60
C SER A 196 -3.87 14.63 -4.10
N ALA A 197 -3.72 15.81 -4.72
CA ALA A 197 -3.94 15.99 -6.16
C ALA A 197 -2.96 15.15 -7.00
N VAL A 198 -1.68 15.11 -6.65
CA VAL A 198 -0.68 14.27 -7.34
C VAL A 198 -1.04 12.79 -7.23
N LYS A 199 -1.42 12.32 -6.04
CA LYS A 199 -1.80 10.91 -5.83
C LYS A 199 -3.07 10.54 -6.61
N GLU A 200 -4.06 11.45 -6.67
CA GLU A 200 -5.28 11.28 -7.45
C GLU A 200 -4.97 11.20 -8.95
N LEU A 201 -4.15 12.12 -9.47
CA LEU A 201 -3.71 12.11 -10.88
C LEU A 201 -2.99 10.80 -11.22
N VAL A 202 -2.01 10.36 -10.42
CA VAL A 202 -1.32 9.09 -10.64
C VAL A 202 -2.31 7.93 -10.65
N THR A 203 -3.25 7.90 -9.70
CA THR A 203 -4.27 6.85 -9.61
C THR A 203 -5.17 6.81 -10.84
N ALA A 204 -5.68 7.96 -11.26
CA ALA A 204 -6.59 8.05 -12.41
C ALA A 204 -5.89 7.77 -13.74
N ASN A 205 -4.60 8.10 -13.84
CA ASN A 205 -3.86 8.01 -15.08
C ASN A 205 -3.15 6.67 -15.29
N MET A 206 -2.97 5.85 -14.25
CA MET A 206 -2.33 4.53 -14.37
C MET A 206 -2.97 3.60 -15.41
N ALA A 207 -4.29 3.66 -15.57
CA ALA A 207 -5.05 2.82 -16.48
C ALA A 207 -5.60 3.59 -17.70
N GLU A 208 -5.22 4.85 -17.88
CA GLU A 208 -5.72 5.70 -18.94
C GLU A 208 -4.84 5.59 -20.20
N PRO A 209 -5.33 4.99 -21.28
CA PRO A 209 -4.55 4.88 -22.53
C PRO A 209 -4.55 6.17 -23.36
N ASP A 210 -5.49 7.08 -23.14
CA ASP A 210 -5.56 8.36 -23.88
C ASP A 210 -4.70 9.43 -23.21
N ILE A 211 -3.52 9.68 -23.79
CA ILE A 211 -2.58 10.69 -23.29
C ILE A 211 -3.17 12.11 -23.30
N LYS A 212 -4.14 12.40 -24.19
CA LYS A 212 -4.81 13.71 -24.19
C LYS A 212 -5.71 13.87 -22.95
N GLU A 213 -6.35 12.79 -22.54
CA GLU A 213 -7.14 12.78 -21.32
C GLU A 213 -6.25 12.89 -20.07
N VAL A 214 -5.09 12.22 -20.04
CA VAL A 214 -4.08 12.40 -18.99
C VAL A 214 -3.68 13.88 -18.90
N GLN A 215 -3.28 14.48 -20.01
CA GLN A 215 -2.88 15.90 -20.04
C GLN A 215 -4.02 16.83 -19.62
N ARG A 216 -5.26 16.54 -20.03
CA ARG A 216 -6.44 17.31 -19.64
C ARG A 216 -6.65 17.32 -18.13
N ARG A 217 -6.53 16.14 -17.47
CA ARG A 217 -6.63 16.00 -16.02
C ARG A 217 -5.53 16.78 -15.30
N GLU A 218 -4.29 16.66 -15.78
CA GLU A 218 -3.15 17.38 -15.20
C GLU A 218 -3.33 18.89 -15.29
N MET A 219 -3.76 19.40 -16.44
CA MET A 219 -4.02 20.84 -16.63
C MET A 219 -5.16 21.36 -15.75
N ALA A 220 -6.22 20.56 -15.57
CA ALA A 220 -7.30 20.91 -14.66
C ALA A 220 -6.81 20.96 -13.19
N GLY A 221 -6.08 19.94 -12.75
CA GLY A 221 -5.49 19.90 -11.39
C GLY A 221 -4.51 21.06 -11.15
N LEU A 222 -3.68 21.40 -12.14
CA LEU A 222 -2.75 22.53 -12.06
C LEU A 222 -3.50 23.87 -11.96
N ALA A 223 -4.57 24.06 -12.74
CA ALA A 223 -5.39 25.26 -12.68
C ALA A 223 -6.08 25.45 -11.31
N ASP A 224 -6.47 24.36 -10.66
CA ASP A 224 -7.04 24.42 -9.31
C ASP A 224 -5.95 24.65 -8.25
N ALA A 225 -4.77 24.01 -8.40
CA ALA A 225 -3.64 24.24 -7.51
C ALA A 225 -3.19 25.72 -7.50
N TYR A 226 -3.18 26.40 -8.64
CA TYR A 226 -2.84 27.83 -8.73
C TYR A 226 -3.76 28.75 -7.93
N LYS A 227 -4.99 28.34 -7.64
CA LYS A 227 -5.96 29.12 -6.84
C LYS A 227 -5.82 28.84 -5.33
N SER A 228 -5.02 27.84 -4.95
CA SER A 228 -4.91 27.42 -3.56
C SER A 228 -4.13 28.42 -2.71
N ARG A 229 -4.51 28.54 -1.42
CA ARG A 229 -3.74 29.31 -0.44
C ARG A 229 -2.32 28.77 -0.26
N GLU A 230 -2.17 27.45 -0.35
CA GLU A 230 -0.91 26.74 -0.21
C GLU A 230 0.08 27.15 -1.31
N HIS A 231 -0.39 27.26 -2.56
CA HIS A 231 0.43 27.71 -3.69
C HIS A 231 0.90 29.16 -3.50
N HIS A 232 0.01 30.08 -3.10
CA HIS A 232 0.38 31.46 -2.85
C HIS A 232 1.40 31.59 -1.71
N ALA A 233 1.19 30.88 -0.60
CA ALA A 233 2.16 30.85 0.50
C ALA A 233 3.53 30.30 0.10
N ALA A 234 3.56 29.28 -0.76
CA ALA A 234 4.81 28.71 -1.28
C ALA A 234 5.58 29.71 -2.18
N ILE A 235 4.86 30.49 -3.01
CA ILE A 235 5.47 31.56 -3.82
C ILE A 235 6.04 32.64 -2.92
N ASP A 236 5.29 33.13 -1.94
CA ASP A 236 5.73 34.17 -1.02
C ASP A 236 7.02 33.73 -0.29
N ALA A 237 7.04 32.52 0.24
CA ALA A 237 8.22 31.96 0.91
C ALA A 237 9.43 31.75 -0.04
N PHE A 238 9.20 31.56 -1.34
CA PHE A 238 10.28 31.47 -2.32
C PHE A 238 10.86 32.83 -2.69
N LEU A 239 10.03 33.87 -2.75
CA LEU A 239 10.45 35.23 -3.10
C LEU A 239 11.16 35.95 -1.94
N GLU A 240 10.97 35.49 -0.70
CA GLU A 240 11.65 36.03 0.49
C GLU A 240 13.06 35.48 0.74
N LYS A 241 13.51 34.49 -0.04
CA LYS A 241 14.88 33.90 0.01
C LYS A 241 15.83 34.56 -0.96
#